data_a95c18ca32d6604e01ded31b0d1f6df0
#
_entry.id   a95c18ca32d6604e01ded31b0d1f6df0
#
_cell.length_a   1.000
_cell.length_b   1.000
_cell.length_c   1.000
_cell.angle_alpha   90.00
_cell.angle_beta   90.00
_cell.angle_gamma   90.00
#
_symmetry.space_group_name_H-M   'P 1'
#
loop_
_entity.id
_entity.type
_entity.pdbx_description
1 polymer ?
#
loop_
_entity_poly.entity_id
_entity_poly.type
_entity_poly.pdbx_seq_one_letter_code
_entity_poly.pdbx_strand_id
1 'polypeptide(L)'
;MTTKHTDNEAFVRWIQGVVGVRVDGHAGNETRKAVERELTGSHEFDSAAFYRNIRSQLFGGSMTQSQVDGTNAILEGFKGQPLTWTAYALATAYHEVAKTMQPISEYGKGKGRAYGVPGRNNGQIAYGRGLVQLTWDENYERADKELGLGGALINNYELALDPKIAVAIMLRGMVGGWFTGKRFLNYLPDYNKASRDQYMAARRIINGTDRADLIAGYALAFQSALQAGGWR
;
A
#
# COMPACT_ATOMS: atom_id res chain seq x y z
N MET A 1 -25.87 48.23 -9.22
CA MET A 1 -25.97 47.01 -8.33
C MET A 1 -25.82 45.76 -9.17
N THR A 2 -24.59 45.45 -9.66
CA THR A 2 -24.33 44.33 -10.62
C THR A 2 -23.13 43.50 -10.26
N THR A 3 -22.50 43.69 -9.10
CA THR A 3 -21.25 43.03 -8.72
C THR A 3 -21.39 41.70 -7.98
N LYS A 4 -22.57 41.38 -7.42
CA LYS A 4 -22.76 40.14 -6.63
C LYS A 4 -22.99 38.85 -7.43
N HIS A 5 -23.31 38.93 -8.74
CA HIS A 5 -23.56 37.74 -9.56
C HIS A 5 -22.28 37.18 -10.21
N THR A 6 -21.36 38.06 -10.60
CA THR A 6 -20.11 37.65 -11.24
C THR A 6 -19.13 36.94 -10.32
N ASP A 7 -19.06 37.36 -9.06
CA ASP A 7 -18.18 36.71 -8.05
C ASP A 7 -18.66 35.30 -7.72
N ASN A 8 -19.98 35.08 -7.72
CA ASN A 8 -20.59 33.78 -7.41
C ASN A 8 -20.36 32.77 -8.55
N GLU A 9 -20.46 33.21 -9.81
CA GLU A 9 -20.20 32.35 -10.98
C GLU A 9 -18.73 31.95 -11.08
N ALA A 10 -17.81 32.89 -10.90
CA ALA A 10 -16.38 32.64 -10.89
C ALA A 10 -15.98 31.65 -9.79
N PHE A 11 -16.55 31.80 -8.59
CA PHE A 11 -16.35 30.88 -7.47
C PHE A 11 -16.91 29.49 -7.78
N VAL A 12 -18.10 29.39 -8.37
CA VAL A 12 -18.68 28.10 -8.79
C VAL A 12 -17.80 27.42 -9.84
N ARG A 13 -17.30 28.13 -10.84
CA ARG A 13 -16.38 27.60 -11.85
C ARG A 13 -15.08 27.10 -11.23
N TRP A 14 -14.52 27.84 -10.29
CA TRP A 14 -13.34 27.42 -9.56
C TRP A 14 -13.61 26.12 -8.77
N ILE A 15 -14.69 26.04 -8.00
CA ILE A 15 -15.09 24.82 -7.29
C ILE A 15 -15.27 23.65 -8.25
N GLN A 16 -15.98 23.85 -9.38
CA GLN A 16 -16.19 22.79 -10.36
C GLN A 16 -14.87 22.25 -10.93
N GLY A 17 -13.90 23.11 -11.15
CA GLY A 17 -12.54 22.70 -11.53
C GLY A 17 -11.83 21.88 -10.43
N VAL A 18 -11.99 22.28 -9.17
CA VAL A 18 -11.41 21.58 -8.01
C VAL A 18 -12.03 20.19 -7.84
N VAL A 19 -13.36 20.09 -7.92
CA VAL A 19 -14.08 18.82 -7.69
C VAL A 19 -14.22 17.96 -8.97
N GLY A 20 -13.63 18.40 -10.10
CA GLY A 20 -13.53 17.61 -11.33
C GLY A 20 -14.84 17.38 -12.09
N VAL A 21 -15.79 18.30 -12.00
CA VAL A 21 -17.03 18.27 -12.80
C VAL A 21 -17.00 19.31 -13.94
N ARG A 22 -18.03 19.27 -14.81
CA ARG A 22 -18.15 20.23 -15.91
C ARG A 22 -18.16 21.68 -15.38
N VAL A 23 -17.28 22.53 -15.95
CA VAL A 23 -17.11 23.93 -15.56
C VAL A 23 -18.08 24.82 -16.38
N ASP A 24 -19.31 24.96 -15.89
CA ASP A 24 -20.36 25.78 -16.51
C ASP A 24 -20.80 27.00 -15.68
N GLY A 25 -20.29 27.10 -14.45
CA GLY A 25 -20.63 28.20 -13.53
C GLY A 25 -21.97 28.03 -12.81
N HIS A 26 -22.66 26.87 -12.98
CA HIS A 26 -23.93 26.59 -12.31
C HIS A 26 -23.74 25.60 -11.17
N ALA A 27 -24.10 26.00 -9.95
CA ALA A 27 -24.09 25.13 -8.76
C ALA A 27 -25.28 24.12 -8.78
N GLY A 28 -25.34 23.30 -9.83
CA GLY A 28 -26.35 22.27 -10.01
C GLY A 28 -26.15 21.06 -9.10
N ASN A 29 -27.01 20.03 -9.26
CA ASN A 29 -26.95 18.81 -8.44
C ASN A 29 -25.62 18.07 -8.60
N GLU A 30 -25.02 18.07 -9.79
CA GLU A 30 -23.73 17.44 -10.06
C GLU A 30 -22.61 18.12 -9.25
N THR A 31 -22.54 19.47 -9.32
CA THR A 31 -21.56 20.25 -8.54
C THR A 31 -21.77 20.06 -7.05
N ARG A 32 -23.01 20.11 -6.55
CA ARG A 32 -23.33 19.92 -5.13
C ARG A 32 -22.92 18.55 -4.63
N LYS A 33 -23.27 17.49 -5.36
CA LYS A 33 -22.87 16.11 -5.02
C LYS A 33 -21.36 15.91 -5.06
N ALA A 34 -20.66 16.57 -5.99
CA ALA A 34 -19.21 16.51 -6.06
C ALA A 34 -18.56 17.23 -4.86
N VAL A 35 -19.05 18.42 -4.50
CA VAL A 35 -18.60 19.14 -3.30
C VAL A 35 -18.91 18.35 -2.02
N GLU A 36 -20.11 17.80 -1.92
CA GLU A 36 -20.50 16.96 -0.78
C GLU A 36 -19.58 15.75 -0.64
N ARG A 37 -19.27 15.06 -1.72
CA ARG A 37 -18.28 13.96 -1.75
C ARG A 37 -16.92 14.42 -1.25
N GLU A 38 -16.43 15.59 -1.70
CA GLU A 38 -15.15 16.14 -1.26
C GLU A 38 -15.15 16.49 0.23
N LEU A 39 -16.23 17.13 0.71
CA LEU A 39 -16.36 17.57 2.10
C LEU A 39 -16.61 16.43 3.08
N THR A 40 -17.37 15.41 2.66
CA THR A 40 -17.71 14.28 3.54
C THR A 40 -16.69 13.14 3.48
N GLY A 41 -15.68 13.24 2.59
CA GLY A 41 -14.72 12.17 2.37
C GLY A 41 -15.35 10.88 1.84
N SER A 42 -16.62 10.93 1.39
CA SER A 42 -17.36 9.77 0.86
C SER A 42 -17.00 9.44 -0.59
N HIS A 43 -15.69 9.50 -0.91
CA HIS A 43 -15.20 8.85 -2.12
C HIS A 43 -15.13 7.36 -1.85
N GLU A 44 -16.17 6.67 -2.24
CA GLU A 44 -16.10 5.21 -2.30
C GLU A 44 -15.05 4.84 -3.34
N PHE A 45 -14.06 4.06 -2.93
CA PHE A 45 -13.01 3.58 -3.81
C PHE A 45 -13.61 2.68 -4.91
N ASP A 46 -13.50 3.12 -6.18
CA ASP A 46 -13.93 2.31 -7.34
C ASP A 46 -12.95 1.13 -7.54
N SER A 47 -13.23 0.06 -6.82
CA SER A 47 -12.47 -1.18 -6.92
C SER A 47 -12.51 -1.78 -8.33
N ALA A 48 -13.59 -1.58 -9.09
CA ALA A 48 -13.72 -2.11 -10.44
C ALA A 48 -12.74 -1.42 -11.40
N ALA A 49 -12.60 -0.08 -11.29
CA ALA A 49 -11.61 0.67 -12.07
C ALA A 49 -10.17 0.27 -11.67
N PHE A 50 -9.89 0.14 -10.38
CA PHE A 50 -8.60 -0.34 -9.89
C PHE A 50 -8.25 -1.71 -10.45
N TYR A 51 -9.15 -2.70 -10.31
CA TYR A 51 -8.90 -4.07 -10.76
C TYR A 51 -8.80 -4.20 -12.29
N ARG A 52 -9.55 -3.43 -13.08
CA ARG A 52 -9.37 -3.39 -14.55
C ARG A 52 -7.93 -3.00 -14.90
N ASN A 53 -7.39 -1.98 -14.25
CA ASN A 53 -6.03 -1.50 -14.51
C ASN A 53 -4.97 -2.53 -14.16
N ILE A 54 -4.97 -3.07 -12.94
CA ILE A 54 -3.92 -4.00 -12.50
C ILE A 54 -3.98 -5.34 -13.24
N ARG A 55 -5.17 -5.86 -13.58
CA ARG A 55 -5.31 -7.09 -14.36
C ARG A 55 -4.56 -7.00 -15.68
N SER A 56 -4.76 -5.92 -16.43
CA SER A 56 -4.13 -5.75 -17.74
C SER A 56 -2.63 -5.50 -17.63
N GLN A 57 -2.18 -4.71 -16.66
CA GLN A 57 -0.79 -4.27 -16.59
C GLN A 57 0.13 -5.25 -15.85
N LEU A 58 -0.37 -5.97 -14.86
CA LEU A 58 0.44 -6.77 -13.93
C LEU A 58 0.10 -8.26 -13.95
N PHE A 59 -1.16 -8.63 -14.18
CA PHE A 59 -1.63 -10.00 -14.01
C PHE A 59 -2.01 -10.71 -15.32
N GLY A 60 -1.59 -10.17 -16.49
CA GLY A 60 -1.83 -10.82 -17.78
C GLY A 60 -3.30 -10.93 -18.18
N GLY A 61 -4.14 -10.03 -17.69
CA GLY A 61 -5.57 -9.93 -18.02
C GLY A 61 -6.51 -10.58 -17.00
N SER A 62 -6.04 -11.45 -16.10
CA SER A 62 -6.87 -12.13 -15.10
C SER A 62 -6.18 -12.26 -13.76
N MET A 63 -6.98 -12.40 -12.70
CA MET A 63 -6.51 -12.67 -11.34
C MET A 63 -7.30 -13.83 -10.75
N THR A 64 -6.63 -14.67 -9.97
CA THR A 64 -7.28 -15.67 -9.15
C THR A 64 -8.02 -15.03 -7.98
N GLN A 65 -8.99 -15.71 -7.38
CA GLN A 65 -9.68 -15.22 -6.19
C GLN A 65 -8.69 -14.94 -5.05
N SER A 66 -7.74 -15.84 -4.85
CA SER A 66 -6.68 -15.67 -3.82
C SER A 66 -5.86 -14.38 -4.03
N GLN A 67 -5.50 -14.04 -5.27
CA GLN A 67 -4.82 -12.78 -5.58
C GLN A 67 -5.70 -11.55 -5.29
N VAL A 68 -6.99 -11.65 -5.58
CA VAL A 68 -7.95 -10.59 -5.26
C VAL A 68 -8.08 -10.42 -3.74
N ASP A 69 -8.23 -11.52 -3.00
CA ASP A 69 -8.38 -11.49 -1.54
C ASP A 69 -7.15 -10.88 -0.86
N GLY A 70 -5.95 -11.28 -1.29
CA GLY A 70 -4.70 -10.71 -0.76
C GLY A 70 -4.52 -9.23 -1.11
N THR A 71 -4.89 -8.84 -2.32
CA THR A 71 -4.88 -7.42 -2.72
C THR A 71 -5.86 -6.61 -1.88
N ASN A 72 -7.08 -7.12 -1.66
CA ASN A 72 -8.09 -6.47 -0.80
C ASN A 72 -7.59 -6.33 0.65
N ALA A 73 -6.93 -7.35 1.20
CA ALA A 73 -6.37 -7.28 2.55
C ALA A 73 -5.35 -6.14 2.67
N ILE A 74 -4.48 -5.95 1.66
CA ILE A 74 -3.52 -4.84 1.63
C ILE A 74 -4.24 -3.49 1.51
N LEU A 75 -5.19 -3.37 0.59
CA LEU A 75 -5.97 -2.13 0.41
C LEU A 75 -6.69 -1.73 1.69
N GLU A 76 -7.34 -2.68 2.37
CA GLU A 76 -8.04 -2.41 3.64
C GLU A 76 -7.07 -1.98 4.74
N GLY A 77 -5.93 -2.68 4.89
CA GLY A 77 -4.94 -2.31 5.90
C GLY A 77 -4.22 -0.98 5.63
N PHE A 78 -4.20 -0.53 4.39
CA PHE A 78 -3.62 0.76 3.98
C PHE A 78 -4.66 1.86 3.78
N LYS A 79 -5.92 1.63 4.14
CA LYS A 79 -6.98 2.64 4.04
C LYS A 79 -6.59 3.92 4.78
N GLY A 80 -6.74 5.06 4.09
CA GLY A 80 -6.31 6.37 4.61
C GLY A 80 -4.79 6.61 4.58
N GLN A 81 -4.00 5.68 4.02
CA GLN A 81 -2.59 5.93 3.78
C GLN A 81 -2.36 6.61 2.43
N PRO A 82 -1.29 7.41 2.30
CA PRO A 82 -0.94 8.07 1.04
C PRO A 82 -0.93 7.11 -0.15
N LEU A 83 -1.40 7.59 -1.29
CA LEU A 83 -1.45 6.83 -2.54
C LEU A 83 -0.09 6.22 -2.91
N THR A 84 0.99 6.99 -2.74
CA THR A 84 2.35 6.55 -3.09
C THR A 84 2.85 5.43 -2.19
N TRP A 85 2.50 5.47 -0.89
CA TRP A 85 2.86 4.43 0.07
C TRP A 85 2.11 3.14 -0.21
N THR A 86 0.80 3.26 -0.47
CA THR A 86 -0.05 2.11 -0.83
C THR A 86 0.41 1.47 -2.14
N ALA A 87 0.74 2.28 -3.16
CA ALA A 87 1.28 1.77 -4.42
C ALA A 87 2.61 1.03 -4.25
N TYR A 88 3.52 1.58 -3.44
CA TYR A 88 4.80 0.93 -3.16
C TYR A 88 4.64 -0.36 -2.34
N ALA A 89 3.75 -0.37 -1.35
CA ALA A 89 3.45 -1.56 -0.55
C ALA A 89 2.87 -2.69 -1.42
N LEU A 90 1.90 -2.39 -2.29
CA LEU A 90 1.35 -3.34 -3.26
C LEU A 90 2.43 -3.88 -4.20
N ALA A 91 3.32 -3.03 -4.72
CA ALA A 91 4.42 -3.42 -5.59
C ALA A 91 5.45 -4.30 -4.88
N THR A 92 5.76 -4.00 -3.63
CA THR A 92 6.65 -4.80 -2.79
C THR A 92 6.04 -6.17 -2.54
N ALA A 93 4.78 -6.24 -2.07
CA ALA A 93 4.09 -7.50 -1.88
C ALA A 93 4.05 -8.32 -3.19
N TYR A 94 3.66 -7.70 -4.31
CA TYR A 94 3.62 -8.35 -5.61
C TYR A 94 4.96 -9.00 -5.99
N HIS A 95 6.07 -8.34 -5.66
CA HIS A 95 7.41 -8.87 -5.91
C HIS A 95 7.81 -9.97 -4.93
N GLU A 96 7.74 -9.69 -3.63
CA GLU A 96 8.27 -10.57 -2.57
C GLU A 96 7.51 -11.91 -2.45
N VAL A 97 6.21 -11.92 -2.77
CA VAL A 97 5.39 -13.13 -2.70
C VAL A 97 5.13 -13.75 -4.08
N ALA A 98 6.03 -13.57 -5.04
CA ALA A 98 5.96 -14.16 -6.38
C ALA A 98 4.59 -13.94 -7.07
N LYS A 99 4.04 -12.74 -6.97
CA LYS A 99 2.75 -12.29 -7.55
C LYS A 99 1.50 -12.95 -6.96
N THR A 100 1.61 -13.77 -5.93
CA THR A 100 0.44 -14.43 -5.30
C THR A 100 -0.45 -13.46 -4.55
N MET A 101 0.09 -12.31 -4.13
CA MET A 101 -0.54 -11.32 -3.23
C MET A 101 -0.91 -11.90 -1.85
N GLN A 102 -0.45 -13.11 -1.52
CA GLN A 102 -0.70 -13.78 -0.25
C GLN A 102 0.57 -13.83 0.60
N PRO A 103 0.47 -13.72 1.91
CA PRO A 103 1.61 -13.97 2.79
C PRO A 103 2.16 -15.38 2.56
N ILE A 104 3.46 -15.50 2.35
CA ILE A 104 4.11 -16.79 2.14
C ILE A 104 5.26 -17.03 3.11
N SER A 105 5.61 -18.29 3.29
CA SER A 105 6.88 -18.71 3.90
C SER A 105 7.99 -18.70 2.87
N GLU A 106 9.20 -18.33 3.28
CA GLU A 106 10.42 -18.49 2.49
C GLU A 106 10.56 -19.97 2.02
N TYR A 107 10.79 -20.18 0.73
CA TYR A 107 10.84 -21.51 0.13
C TYR A 107 11.85 -22.46 0.80
N GLY A 108 13.00 -21.96 1.19
CA GLY A 108 14.04 -22.74 1.85
C GLY A 108 13.91 -22.83 3.36
N LYS A 109 12.91 -22.13 3.96
CA LYS A 109 12.72 -22.05 5.41
C LYS A 109 14.03 -21.78 6.17
N GLY A 110 14.85 -20.89 5.62
CA GLY A 110 16.13 -20.52 6.22
C GLY A 110 17.27 -21.53 6.05
N LYS A 111 17.09 -22.62 5.29
CA LYS A 111 18.13 -23.66 5.13
C LYS A 111 19.45 -23.04 4.63
N GLY A 112 20.53 -23.24 5.38
CA GLY A 112 21.85 -22.70 5.06
C GLY A 112 22.03 -21.21 5.35
N ARG A 113 21.06 -20.56 6.00
CA ARG A 113 21.14 -19.17 6.44
C ARG A 113 21.39 -19.09 7.95
N ALA A 114 22.00 -17.98 8.40
CA ALA A 114 22.26 -17.78 9.82
C ALA A 114 21.00 -17.75 10.69
N TYR A 115 19.87 -17.26 10.14
CA TYR A 115 18.54 -17.29 10.78
C TYR A 115 17.80 -18.63 10.62
N GLY A 116 18.38 -19.60 9.91
CA GLY A 116 17.79 -20.90 9.60
C GLY A 116 18.01 -21.96 10.68
N VAL A 117 18.35 -21.53 11.88
CA VAL A 117 18.56 -22.42 13.06
C VAL A 117 17.52 -22.12 14.13
N PRO A 118 17.27 -23.06 15.07
CA PRO A 118 16.39 -22.78 16.20
C PRO A 118 16.84 -21.54 16.97
N GLY A 119 15.93 -20.57 17.12
CA GLY A 119 16.17 -19.30 17.78
C GLY A 119 15.80 -19.32 19.27
N ARG A 120 15.90 -18.14 19.92
CA ARG A 120 15.64 -18.00 21.36
C ARG A 120 14.16 -18.08 21.74
N ASN A 121 13.26 -17.84 20.78
CA ASN A 121 11.82 -17.86 21.02
C ASN A 121 11.27 -19.27 20.79
N ASN A 122 11.27 -20.09 21.85
CA ASN A 122 10.76 -21.46 21.86
C ASN A 122 11.39 -22.40 20.80
N GLY A 123 12.63 -22.11 20.38
CA GLY A 123 13.32 -22.90 19.37
C GLY A 123 12.74 -22.76 17.95
N GLN A 124 11.89 -21.78 17.71
CA GLN A 124 11.35 -21.51 16.37
C GLN A 124 12.45 -21.01 15.44
N ILE A 125 12.29 -21.30 14.15
CA ILE A 125 13.23 -20.81 13.11
C ILE A 125 12.66 -19.53 12.52
N ALA A 126 13.40 -18.42 12.67
CA ALA A 126 12.98 -17.08 12.28
C ALA A 126 13.23 -16.80 10.79
N TYR A 127 12.86 -17.77 9.91
CA TYR A 127 12.94 -17.56 8.45
C TYR A 127 11.86 -16.59 7.94
N GLY A 128 12.01 -16.14 6.70
CA GLY A 128 11.15 -15.16 6.06
C GLY A 128 9.68 -15.58 5.97
N ARG A 129 8.77 -14.78 6.53
CA ARG A 129 7.32 -14.99 6.45
C ARG A 129 6.60 -13.70 6.11
N GLY A 130 5.41 -13.85 5.55
CA GLY A 130 4.50 -12.74 5.30
C GLY A 130 4.73 -12.05 3.97
N LEU A 131 4.26 -10.81 3.87
CA LEU A 131 4.28 -10.00 2.65
C LEU A 131 5.63 -9.30 2.39
N VAL A 132 6.47 -9.20 3.40
CA VAL A 132 7.78 -8.52 3.37
C VAL A 132 8.91 -9.41 3.85
N GLN A 133 8.66 -10.71 3.97
CA GLN A 133 9.64 -11.71 4.39
C GLN A 133 10.33 -11.33 5.72
N LEU A 134 9.51 -11.14 6.77
CA LEU A 134 9.99 -10.88 8.12
C LEU A 134 10.92 -12.02 8.57
N THR A 135 12.15 -11.71 8.96
CA THR A 135 13.19 -12.67 9.39
C THR A 135 13.84 -12.18 10.68
N TRP A 136 14.53 -13.08 11.41
CA TRP A 136 15.23 -12.84 12.66
C TRP A 136 14.31 -12.69 13.87
N ASP A 137 14.69 -13.31 14.98
CA ASP A 137 13.92 -13.27 16.25
C ASP A 137 13.60 -11.83 16.68
N GLU A 138 14.57 -10.92 16.57
CA GLU A 138 14.42 -9.50 16.95
C GLU A 138 13.31 -8.79 16.18
N ASN A 139 13.13 -9.15 14.92
CA ASN A 139 12.09 -8.53 14.10
C ASN A 139 10.70 -9.10 14.43
N TYR A 140 10.59 -10.40 14.76
CA TYR A 140 9.36 -10.99 15.26
C TYR A 140 8.98 -10.40 16.62
N GLU A 141 9.94 -10.24 17.53
CA GLU A 141 9.73 -9.60 18.84
C GLU A 141 9.30 -8.14 18.70
N ARG A 142 9.96 -7.40 17.81
CA ARG A 142 9.56 -6.02 17.49
C ARG A 142 8.14 -5.98 16.96
N ALA A 143 7.79 -6.84 15.99
CA ALA A 143 6.46 -6.87 15.41
C ALA A 143 5.39 -7.22 16.45
N ASP A 144 5.64 -8.19 17.31
CA ASP A 144 4.73 -8.54 18.42
C ASP A 144 4.46 -7.35 19.32
N LYS A 145 5.53 -6.68 19.78
CA LYS A 145 5.45 -5.52 20.66
C LYS A 145 4.73 -4.33 20.00
N GLU A 146 5.15 -3.95 18.80
CA GLU A 146 4.63 -2.76 18.10
C GLU A 146 3.18 -2.92 17.63
N LEU A 147 2.75 -4.16 17.40
CA LEU A 147 1.35 -4.50 17.07
C LEU A 147 0.49 -4.83 18.30
N GLY A 148 1.08 -4.87 19.49
CA GLY A 148 0.35 -5.15 20.74
C GLY A 148 -0.21 -6.58 20.80
N LEU A 149 0.51 -7.58 20.24
CA LEU A 149 0.03 -8.96 20.16
C LEU A 149 0.23 -9.77 21.45
N GLY A 150 0.83 -9.17 22.48
CA GLY A 150 0.92 -9.76 23.80
C GLY A 150 1.71 -11.07 23.88
N GLY A 151 2.69 -11.26 23.01
CA GLY A 151 3.51 -12.47 22.94
C GLY A 151 2.98 -13.51 21.94
N ALA A 152 1.84 -13.30 21.31
CA ALA A 152 1.25 -14.28 20.40
C ALA A 152 2.17 -14.60 19.22
N LEU A 153 2.75 -13.57 18.59
CA LEU A 153 3.67 -13.74 17.46
C LEU A 153 5.00 -14.37 17.91
N ILE A 154 5.50 -14.01 19.10
CA ILE A 154 6.71 -14.62 19.69
C ILE A 154 6.50 -16.10 19.95
N ASN A 155 5.31 -16.50 20.41
CA ASN A 155 4.97 -17.88 20.67
C ASN A 155 4.67 -18.72 19.42
N ASN A 156 4.29 -18.05 18.32
CA ASN A 156 3.98 -18.71 17.05
C ASN A 156 4.29 -17.81 15.85
N TYR A 157 5.46 -18.00 15.25
CA TYR A 157 5.90 -17.22 14.08
C TYR A 157 5.02 -17.43 12.83
N GLU A 158 4.26 -18.54 12.75
CA GLU A 158 3.32 -18.76 11.65
C GLU A 158 2.19 -17.71 11.60
N LEU A 159 1.93 -17.00 12.69
CA LEU A 159 0.98 -15.89 12.71
C LEU A 159 1.39 -14.72 11.76
N ALA A 160 2.67 -14.64 11.38
CA ALA A 160 3.10 -13.69 10.34
C ALA A 160 2.56 -14.05 8.94
N LEU A 161 1.94 -15.22 8.77
CA LEU A 161 1.22 -15.62 7.56
C LEU A 161 -0.28 -15.26 7.60
N ASP A 162 -0.81 -14.85 8.75
CA ASP A 162 -2.16 -14.31 8.81
C ASP A 162 -2.21 -13.00 7.98
N PRO A 163 -3.15 -12.86 7.03
CA PRO A 163 -3.18 -11.69 6.14
C PRO A 163 -3.25 -10.35 6.87
N LYS A 164 -4.00 -10.26 7.98
CA LYS A 164 -4.14 -9.01 8.76
C LYS A 164 -2.84 -8.68 9.48
N ILE A 165 -2.21 -9.67 10.09
CA ILE A 165 -0.93 -9.51 10.79
C ILE A 165 0.18 -9.17 9.77
N ALA A 166 0.24 -9.87 8.64
CA ALA A 166 1.22 -9.62 7.59
C ALA A 166 1.12 -8.20 7.01
N VAL A 167 -0.10 -7.71 6.77
CA VAL A 167 -0.33 -6.33 6.31
C VAL A 167 0.04 -5.32 7.39
N ALA A 168 -0.31 -5.57 8.65
CA ALA A 168 0.06 -4.70 9.76
C ALA A 168 1.59 -4.60 9.95
N ILE A 169 2.30 -5.73 9.85
CA ILE A 169 3.78 -5.78 9.87
C ILE A 169 4.35 -4.95 8.71
N MET A 170 3.83 -5.12 7.50
CA MET A 170 4.28 -4.37 6.32
C MET A 170 4.07 -2.87 6.50
N LEU A 171 2.87 -2.44 6.87
CA LEU A 171 2.55 -1.02 7.07
C LEU A 171 3.40 -0.40 8.18
N ARG A 172 3.36 -0.98 9.38
CA ARG A 172 4.09 -0.43 10.53
C ARG A 172 5.60 -0.47 10.32
N GLY A 173 6.08 -1.54 9.69
CA GLY A 173 7.50 -1.69 9.38
C GLY A 173 8.02 -0.65 8.39
N MET A 174 7.26 -0.37 7.32
CA MET A 174 7.64 0.64 6.32
C MET A 174 7.47 2.07 6.83
N VAL A 175 6.48 2.34 7.69
CA VAL A 175 6.29 3.64 8.36
C VAL A 175 7.36 3.86 9.42
N GLY A 176 7.67 2.85 10.22
CA GLY A 176 8.59 2.92 11.34
C GLY A 176 10.06 2.67 10.99
N GLY A 177 10.35 2.21 9.75
CA GLY A 177 11.72 1.90 9.31
C GLY A 177 12.30 0.64 9.95
N TRP A 178 11.47 -0.39 10.21
CA TRP A 178 11.90 -1.57 10.96
C TRP A 178 12.94 -2.42 10.22
N PHE A 179 12.87 -2.46 8.88
CA PHE A 179 13.66 -3.41 8.09
C PHE A 179 15.10 -2.95 7.84
N THR A 180 15.30 -1.65 7.54
CA THR A 180 16.61 -1.10 7.16
C THR A 180 16.94 0.23 7.84
N GLY A 181 16.09 0.71 8.75
CA GLY A 181 16.14 2.06 9.31
C GLY A 181 15.57 3.14 8.38
N LYS A 182 15.14 2.77 7.16
CA LYS A 182 14.51 3.68 6.19
C LYS A 182 12.99 3.48 6.18
N ARG A 183 12.27 4.57 5.94
CA ARG A 183 10.80 4.63 5.98
C ARG A 183 10.24 5.36 4.76
N PHE A 184 8.94 5.26 4.54
CA PHE A 184 8.27 5.90 3.40
C PHE A 184 8.64 7.36 3.21
N LEU A 185 8.56 8.19 4.26
CA LEU A 185 8.86 9.63 4.20
C LEU A 185 10.29 9.97 3.79
N ASN A 186 11.22 9.01 3.80
CA ASN A 186 12.56 9.25 3.28
C ASN A 186 12.61 9.35 1.75
N TYR A 187 11.61 8.80 1.05
CA TYR A 187 11.65 8.65 -0.40
C TYR A 187 10.35 9.02 -1.11
N LEU A 188 9.21 8.83 -0.46
CA LEU A 188 7.90 8.95 -1.10
C LEU A 188 7.10 10.11 -0.51
N PRO A 189 6.52 10.98 -1.35
CA PRO A 189 5.63 12.04 -0.90
C PRO A 189 4.32 11.44 -0.36
N ASP A 190 3.71 12.14 0.60
CA ASP A 190 2.45 11.75 1.23
C ASP A 190 1.21 12.43 0.63
N TYR A 191 1.39 13.35 -0.33
CA TYR A 191 0.30 14.16 -0.91
C TYR A 191 0.26 14.21 -2.44
N ASN A 192 1.24 13.65 -3.14
CA ASN A 192 1.34 13.68 -4.60
C ASN A 192 1.70 12.31 -5.19
N LYS A 193 1.81 12.26 -6.53
CA LYS A 193 2.38 11.11 -7.23
C LYS A 193 3.88 11.03 -6.98
N ALA A 194 4.39 9.82 -6.89
CA ALA A 194 5.82 9.58 -6.90
C ALA A 194 6.33 9.32 -8.33
N SER A 195 7.55 9.76 -8.58
CA SER A 195 8.28 9.45 -9.81
C SER A 195 8.87 8.04 -9.77
N ARG A 196 9.34 7.56 -10.94
CA ARG A 196 10.08 6.30 -11.04
C ARG A 196 11.30 6.30 -10.12
N ASP A 197 12.09 7.38 -10.13
CA ASP A 197 13.30 7.50 -9.32
C ASP A 197 13.01 7.45 -7.81
N GLN A 198 11.89 8.04 -7.38
CA GLN A 198 11.45 7.98 -6.00
C GLN A 198 11.08 6.55 -5.60
N TYR A 199 10.36 5.80 -6.45
CA TYR A 199 10.06 4.39 -6.22
C TYR A 199 11.32 3.50 -6.26
N MET A 200 12.28 3.77 -7.16
CA MET A 200 13.57 3.09 -7.16
C MET A 200 14.33 3.33 -5.85
N ALA A 201 14.36 4.59 -5.37
CA ALA A 201 14.99 4.93 -4.11
C ALA A 201 14.30 4.29 -2.91
N ALA A 202 12.97 4.15 -2.95
CA ALA A 202 12.16 3.52 -1.91
C ALA A 202 12.49 2.03 -1.68
N ARG A 203 13.12 1.34 -2.65
CA ARG A 203 13.55 -0.05 -2.45
C ARG A 203 14.44 -0.22 -1.21
N ARG A 204 15.18 0.82 -0.83
CA ARG A 204 16.00 0.86 0.39
C ARG A 204 15.21 0.72 1.69
N ILE A 205 13.89 0.85 1.65
CA ILE A 205 13.03 0.61 2.83
C ILE A 205 13.07 -0.88 3.22
N ILE A 206 13.11 -1.77 2.22
CA ILE A 206 13.06 -3.23 2.43
C ILE A 206 14.42 -3.88 2.20
N ASN A 207 15.09 -3.58 1.07
CA ASN A 207 16.28 -4.30 0.66
C ASN A 207 17.15 -3.51 -0.34
N GLY A 208 18.10 -2.75 0.12
CA GLY A 208 19.13 -2.10 -0.71
C GLY A 208 18.62 -1.51 -2.03
N THR A 209 19.19 -1.96 -3.15
CA THR A 209 18.80 -1.52 -4.50
C THR A 209 18.45 -2.68 -5.44
N ASP A 210 18.46 -3.92 -4.92
CA ASP A 210 18.13 -5.09 -5.73
C ASP A 210 16.72 -4.99 -6.32
N ARG A 211 16.64 -5.22 -7.66
CA ARG A 211 15.38 -5.13 -8.41
C ARG A 211 14.64 -3.79 -8.30
N ALA A 212 15.32 -2.70 -7.90
CA ALA A 212 14.70 -1.39 -7.65
C ALA A 212 13.92 -0.88 -8.88
N ASP A 213 14.49 -0.97 -10.09
CA ASP A 213 13.84 -0.52 -11.32
C ASP A 213 12.58 -1.34 -11.66
N LEU A 214 12.65 -2.65 -11.50
CA LEU A 214 11.52 -3.57 -11.72
C LEU A 214 10.36 -3.26 -10.77
N ILE A 215 10.65 -3.10 -9.47
CA ILE A 215 9.65 -2.80 -8.44
C ILE A 215 9.07 -1.40 -8.63
N ALA A 216 9.88 -0.42 -9.06
CA ALA A 216 9.39 0.90 -9.43
C ALA A 216 8.39 0.85 -10.60
N GLY A 217 8.61 -0.03 -11.57
CA GLY A 217 7.63 -0.27 -12.66
C GLY A 217 6.30 -0.79 -12.12
N TYR A 218 6.32 -1.75 -11.20
CA TYR A 218 5.11 -2.25 -10.54
C TYR A 218 4.42 -1.15 -9.72
N ALA A 219 5.19 -0.35 -8.98
CA ALA A 219 4.64 0.73 -8.17
C ALA A 219 3.94 1.81 -9.02
N LEU A 220 4.48 2.15 -10.18
CA LEU A 220 3.82 3.06 -11.12
C LEU A 220 2.51 2.51 -11.66
N ALA A 221 2.46 1.21 -11.98
CA ALA A 221 1.22 0.55 -12.41
C ALA A 221 0.16 0.56 -11.29
N PHE A 222 0.54 0.22 -10.07
CA PHE A 222 -0.36 0.32 -8.91
C PHE A 222 -0.77 1.76 -8.61
N GLN A 223 0.13 2.73 -8.70
CA GLN A 223 -0.19 4.15 -8.55
C GLN A 223 -1.26 4.60 -9.55
N SER A 224 -1.10 4.24 -10.83
CA SER A 224 -2.09 4.55 -11.87
C SER A 224 -3.45 3.91 -11.58
N ALA A 225 -3.46 2.66 -11.13
CA ALA A 225 -4.68 1.93 -10.80
C ALA A 225 -5.39 2.51 -9.57
N LEU A 226 -4.64 2.86 -8.51
CA LEU A 226 -5.18 3.52 -7.31
C LEU A 226 -5.80 4.86 -7.64
N GLN A 227 -5.17 5.64 -8.54
CA GLN A 227 -5.73 6.90 -9.01
C GLN A 227 -7.01 6.72 -9.82
N ALA A 228 -7.04 5.71 -10.72
CA ALA A 228 -8.24 5.38 -11.48
C ALA A 228 -9.41 4.95 -10.58
N GLY A 229 -9.11 4.33 -9.44
CA GLY A 229 -10.08 3.97 -8.40
C GLY A 229 -10.42 5.10 -7.43
N GLY A 230 -9.75 6.26 -7.51
CA GLY A 230 -10.01 7.39 -6.60
C GLY A 230 -9.47 7.18 -5.18
N TRP A 231 -8.35 6.46 -5.01
CA TRP A 231 -7.70 6.27 -3.71
C TRP A 231 -7.26 7.61 -3.10
N ARG A 232 -7.60 7.82 -1.83
CA ARG A 232 -7.28 9.03 -1.05
C ARG A 232 -6.91 8.70 0.39
#